data_6f4774e80ed6e1ce80706735085be136
#
_entry.id   6f4774e80ed6e1ce80706735085be136
#
_cell.length_a   1.000
_cell.length_b   1.000
_cell.length_c   1.000
_cell.angle_alpha   90.00
_cell.angle_beta   90.00
_cell.angle_gamma   90.00
#
_symmetry.space_group_name_H-M   'P 1'
#
loop_
_entity.id
_entity.type
_entity.pdbx_description
1 polymer ?
#
loop_
_entity_poly.entity_id
_entity_poly.type
_entity_poly.pdbx_seq_one_letter_code
_entity_poly.pdbx_strand_id
1 'polypeptide(L)'
;MPELRVHAGRHYAVQFHYALPDDAWCVELSEAVPGPATWAEIPNAETHLPGVAFLVAVIPDEDPDLEPTVHIHSHAEHVIPYEIMRWFMEHVAEQVERCRITLEQGGPEAVE
;
A
#
# COMPACT_ATOMS: atom_id res chain seq x y z
N MET A 1 1.32 -6.75 7.60
CA MET A 1 2.14 -7.61 6.73
C MET A 1 2.10 -7.08 5.31
N PRO A 2 3.24 -6.87 4.66
CA PRO A 2 3.24 -6.49 3.26
C PRO A 2 2.80 -7.65 2.38
N GLU A 3 2.17 -7.30 1.26
CA GLU A 3 1.82 -8.27 0.24
C GLU A 3 2.95 -8.32 -0.77
N LEU A 4 3.37 -9.51 -1.14
CA LEU A 4 4.47 -9.70 -2.08
C LEU A 4 3.98 -10.37 -3.35
N ARG A 5 4.55 -9.97 -4.48
CA ARG A 5 4.24 -10.59 -5.77
C ARG A 5 5.48 -10.60 -6.64
N VAL A 6 5.65 -11.70 -7.38
CA VAL A 6 6.74 -11.83 -8.35
C VAL A 6 6.18 -11.66 -9.75
N HIS A 7 6.86 -10.88 -10.56
CA HIS A 7 6.48 -10.70 -11.98
C HIS A 7 7.75 -10.61 -12.80
N ALA A 8 7.89 -11.48 -13.79
CA ALA A 8 9.05 -11.51 -14.69
C ALA A 8 10.38 -11.51 -13.94
N GLY A 9 10.46 -12.28 -12.86
CA GLY A 9 11.67 -12.42 -12.06
C GLY A 9 11.94 -11.30 -11.08
N ARG A 10 11.10 -10.27 -11.06
CA ARG A 10 11.23 -9.16 -10.11
C ARG A 10 10.19 -9.30 -9.00
N HIS A 11 10.59 -8.90 -7.81
CA HIS A 11 9.73 -8.97 -6.63
C HIS A 11 9.18 -7.59 -6.33
N TYR A 12 7.88 -7.52 -6.06
CA TYR A 12 7.21 -6.27 -5.74
C TYR A 12 6.48 -6.41 -4.42
N ALA A 13 6.30 -5.29 -3.73
CA ALA A 13 5.61 -5.28 -2.44
C ALA A 13 4.57 -4.18 -2.42
N VAL A 14 3.42 -4.50 -1.83
CA VAL A 14 2.41 -3.52 -1.47
C VAL A 14 2.35 -3.49 0.05
N GLN A 15 2.49 -2.31 0.62
CA GLN A 15 2.52 -2.11 2.06
C GLN A 15 1.48 -1.09 2.46
N PHE A 16 0.88 -1.31 3.63
CA PHE A 16 -0.16 -0.43 4.17
C PHE A 16 0.34 0.19 5.46
N HIS A 17 0.08 1.49 5.64
CA HIS A 17 0.29 2.09 6.95
C HIS A 17 -0.66 3.28 7.12
N TYR A 18 -0.92 3.62 8.37
CA TYR A 18 -1.79 4.74 8.68
C TYR A 18 -0.94 5.97 9.00
N ALA A 19 -1.19 7.07 8.28
CA ALA A 19 -0.47 8.32 8.50
C ALA A 19 -1.28 9.19 9.45
N LEU A 20 -0.94 9.15 10.74
CA LEU A 20 -1.67 9.89 11.77
C LEU A 20 -1.77 11.39 11.49
N PRO A 21 -0.68 12.06 11.09
CA PRO A 21 -0.76 13.50 10.85
C PRO A 21 -1.74 13.87 9.74
N ASP A 22 -1.96 12.96 8.80
CA ASP A 22 -2.82 13.23 7.65
C ASP A 22 -4.19 12.59 7.76
N ASP A 23 -4.43 11.81 8.83
CA ASP A 23 -5.66 11.05 9.01
C ASP A 23 -6.02 10.28 7.75
N ALA A 24 -5.05 9.51 7.26
CA ALA A 24 -5.20 8.82 5.99
C ALA A 24 -4.45 7.49 6.00
N TRP A 25 -4.99 6.54 5.25
CA TRP A 25 -4.30 5.29 4.96
C TRP A 25 -3.39 5.50 3.76
N CYS A 26 -2.20 4.93 3.83
CA CYS A 26 -1.26 4.95 2.72
C CYS A 26 -1.06 3.53 2.22
N VAL A 27 -1.18 3.35 0.90
CA VAL A 27 -0.91 2.09 0.23
C VAL A 27 0.30 2.34 -0.66
N GLU A 28 1.41 1.64 -0.40
CA GLU A 28 2.67 1.91 -1.06
C GLU A 28 3.07 0.75 -1.95
N LEU A 29 3.52 1.07 -3.16
CA LEU A 29 4.07 0.09 -4.08
C LEU A 29 5.57 0.31 -4.18
N SER A 30 6.34 -0.76 -3.99
CA SER A 30 7.79 -0.72 -4.11
C SER A 30 8.29 -1.98 -4.78
N GLU A 31 9.54 -1.94 -5.24
CA GLU A 31 10.23 -3.15 -5.62
C GLU A 31 10.76 -3.75 -4.32
N ALA A 32 10.51 -5.04 -4.10
CA ALA A 32 10.94 -5.70 -2.88
C ALA A 32 12.41 -6.07 -2.99
N VAL A 33 13.11 -5.95 -1.88
CA VAL A 33 14.54 -6.24 -1.82
C VAL A 33 14.76 -7.49 -0.97
N PRO A 34 15.85 -8.25 -1.20
CA PRO A 34 16.12 -9.44 -0.40
C PRO A 34 16.27 -9.09 1.07
N GLY A 35 15.73 -9.93 1.94
CA GLY A 35 15.92 -9.77 3.36
C GLY A 35 17.34 -10.10 3.78
N PRO A 36 17.70 -9.82 5.05
CA PRO A 36 19.04 -10.15 5.55
C PRO A 36 19.33 -11.64 5.41
N ALA A 37 20.60 -11.97 5.12
CA ALA A 37 21.00 -13.36 4.94
C ALA A 37 20.71 -14.21 6.18
N THR A 38 20.76 -13.59 7.37
CA THR A 38 20.47 -14.30 8.61
C THR A 38 19.03 -14.81 8.68
N TRP A 39 18.13 -14.24 7.90
CA TRP A 39 16.73 -14.65 7.91
C TRP A 39 16.52 -16.02 7.27
N ALA A 40 17.49 -16.48 6.48
CA ALA A 40 17.37 -17.79 5.85
C ALA A 40 17.28 -18.92 6.87
N GLU A 41 17.75 -18.70 8.11
CA GLU A 41 17.72 -19.69 9.15
C GLU A 41 16.49 -19.58 10.05
N ILE A 42 15.64 -18.58 9.82
CA ILE A 42 14.45 -18.36 10.64
C ILE A 42 13.26 -18.99 9.93
N PRO A 43 12.58 -19.96 10.54
CA PRO A 43 11.41 -20.57 9.93
C PRO A 43 10.32 -19.52 9.67
N ASN A 44 9.73 -19.59 8.49
CA ASN A 44 8.63 -18.70 8.08
C ASN A 44 9.00 -17.22 7.99
N ALA A 45 10.29 -16.90 7.97
CA ALA A 45 10.72 -15.53 7.76
C ALA A 45 10.44 -15.11 6.31
N GLU A 46 10.15 -13.85 6.11
CA GLU A 46 9.94 -13.33 4.78
C GLU A 46 11.26 -13.30 4.01
N THR A 47 11.21 -13.65 2.73
CA THR A 47 12.41 -13.66 1.90
C THR A 47 12.76 -12.27 1.39
N HIS A 48 11.77 -11.38 1.32
CA HIS A 48 11.94 -10.04 0.78
C HIS A 48 11.24 -9.02 1.64
N LEU A 49 11.73 -7.80 1.59
CA LEU A 49 11.20 -6.66 2.31
C LEU A 49 10.81 -5.57 1.32
N PRO A 50 9.81 -4.74 1.65
CA PRO A 50 9.53 -3.57 0.82
C PRO A 50 10.75 -2.68 0.72
N GLY A 51 11.01 -2.20 -0.48
CA GLY A 51 12.06 -1.21 -0.70
C GLY A 51 11.49 0.20 -0.59
N VAL A 52 12.16 1.15 -1.24
CA VAL A 52 11.68 2.53 -1.28
C VAL A 52 10.46 2.59 -2.19
N ALA A 53 9.37 3.15 -1.68
CA ALA A 53 8.13 3.25 -2.44
C ALA A 53 8.30 4.21 -3.61
N PHE A 54 7.79 3.81 -4.78
CA PHE A 54 7.73 4.71 -5.92
C PHE A 54 6.31 5.18 -6.23
N LEU A 55 5.29 4.54 -5.68
CA LEU A 55 3.91 5.02 -5.71
C LEU A 55 3.33 4.94 -4.31
N VAL A 56 2.61 5.99 -3.92
CA VAL A 56 1.92 6.02 -2.64
C VAL A 56 0.51 6.53 -2.88
N ALA A 57 -0.48 5.68 -2.62
CA ALA A 57 -1.87 6.11 -2.64
C ALA A 57 -2.24 6.59 -1.24
N VAL A 58 -2.79 7.79 -1.15
CA VAL A 58 -3.23 8.38 0.12
C VAL A 58 -4.74 8.40 0.13
N ILE A 59 -5.32 7.72 1.11
CA ILE A 59 -6.76 7.52 1.19
C ILE A 59 -7.25 8.10 2.52
N PRO A 60 -7.82 9.33 2.48
CA PRO A 60 -8.36 9.94 3.71
C PRO A 60 -9.48 9.11 4.29
N ASP A 61 -9.51 8.95 5.60
CA ASP A 61 -10.53 8.13 6.23
C ASP A 61 -11.37 8.89 7.26
N GLU A 62 -11.16 10.21 7.39
CA GLU A 62 -11.92 10.99 8.35
C GLU A 62 -12.73 12.10 7.70
N ASP A 63 -12.30 12.59 6.55
CA ASP A 63 -13.00 13.68 5.86
C ASP A 63 -13.55 13.16 4.53
N PRO A 64 -14.88 12.98 4.42
CA PRO A 64 -15.46 12.46 3.17
C PRO A 64 -15.35 13.40 1.98
N ASP A 65 -14.99 14.67 2.22
CA ASP A 65 -14.82 15.62 1.15
C ASP A 65 -13.45 15.55 0.49
N LEU A 66 -12.51 14.83 1.11
CA LEU A 66 -11.17 14.63 0.54
C LEU A 66 -11.16 13.38 -0.30
N GLU A 67 -10.62 13.47 -1.50
CA GLU A 67 -10.59 12.32 -2.39
C GLU A 67 -9.26 11.58 -2.28
N PRO A 68 -9.26 10.28 -2.56
CA PRO A 68 -8.01 9.53 -2.63
C PRO A 68 -7.12 10.05 -3.75
N THR A 69 -5.81 10.05 -3.51
CA THR A 69 -4.82 10.50 -4.49
C THR A 69 -3.69 9.49 -4.58
N VAL A 70 -2.97 9.51 -5.69
CA VAL A 70 -1.77 8.69 -5.87
C VAL A 70 -0.61 9.62 -6.14
N HIS A 71 0.44 9.46 -5.34
CA HIS A 71 1.64 10.27 -5.45
C HIS A 71 2.77 9.44 -6.06
N ILE A 72 3.49 10.02 -6.99
CA ILE A 72 4.63 9.37 -7.64
C ILE A 72 5.89 9.87 -6.98
N HIS A 73 6.64 8.96 -6.36
CA HIS A 73 7.88 9.28 -5.65
C HIS A 73 9.06 8.65 -6.36
N SER A 74 9.34 9.09 -7.58
CA SER A 74 10.40 8.49 -8.35
C SER A 74 11.39 9.55 -8.78
N HIS A 75 12.69 9.32 -8.49
CA HIS A 75 13.76 10.16 -8.97
C HIS A 75 14.44 9.53 -10.18
N ALA A 76 14.00 8.36 -10.58
CA ALA A 76 14.52 7.63 -11.73
C ALA A 76 13.33 7.11 -12.52
N GLU A 77 13.58 6.75 -13.76
CA GLU A 77 12.55 6.16 -14.58
C GLU A 77 12.20 4.78 -14.05
N HIS A 78 10.92 4.56 -13.77
CA HIS A 78 10.40 3.25 -13.40
C HIS A 78 9.41 2.80 -14.43
N VAL A 79 9.60 1.59 -14.93
CA VAL A 79 8.63 0.95 -15.80
C VAL A 79 7.87 -0.05 -14.94
N ILE A 80 6.59 0.19 -14.73
CA ILE A 80 5.78 -0.66 -13.89
C ILE A 80 4.98 -1.58 -14.82
N PRO A 81 5.16 -2.92 -14.70
CA PRO A 81 4.37 -3.83 -15.53
C PRO A 81 2.87 -3.62 -15.30
N TYR A 82 2.09 -3.78 -16.35
CA TYR A 82 0.65 -3.59 -16.25
C TYR A 82 0.03 -4.45 -15.15
N GLU A 83 0.46 -5.71 -15.04
CA GLU A 83 -0.10 -6.61 -14.04
C GLU A 83 0.21 -6.15 -12.62
N ILE A 84 1.38 -5.55 -12.40
CA ILE A 84 1.76 -5.03 -11.10
C ILE A 84 0.95 -3.78 -10.78
N MET A 85 0.76 -2.88 -11.75
CA MET A 85 -0.05 -1.70 -11.55
C MET A 85 -1.50 -2.08 -11.24
N ARG A 86 -2.04 -3.06 -11.96
CA ARG A 86 -3.39 -3.55 -11.72
C ARG A 86 -3.53 -4.13 -10.31
N TRP A 87 -2.57 -4.94 -9.90
CA TRP A 87 -2.54 -5.52 -8.57
C TRP A 87 -2.52 -4.42 -7.49
N PHE A 88 -1.66 -3.41 -7.68
CA PHE A 88 -1.59 -2.28 -6.77
C PHE A 88 -2.92 -1.55 -6.70
N MET A 89 -3.51 -1.26 -7.84
CA MET A 89 -4.79 -0.53 -7.88
C MET A 89 -5.94 -1.34 -7.30
N GLU A 90 -5.88 -2.65 -7.35
CA GLU A 90 -6.86 -3.50 -6.69
C GLU A 90 -6.78 -3.33 -5.18
N HIS A 91 -5.57 -3.26 -4.63
CA HIS A 91 -5.39 -2.99 -3.20
C HIS A 91 -5.86 -1.59 -2.83
N VAL A 92 -5.57 -0.61 -3.69
CA VAL A 92 -6.02 0.76 -3.46
C VAL A 92 -7.55 0.81 -3.43
N ALA A 93 -8.18 0.18 -4.42
CA ALA A 93 -9.65 0.18 -4.51
C ALA A 93 -10.28 -0.47 -3.27
N GLU A 94 -9.68 -1.56 -2.80
CA GLU A 94 -10.16 -2.24 -1.60
C GLU A 94 -10.07 -1.33 -0.38
N GLN A 95 -8.96 -0.62 -0.23
CA GLN A 95 -8.77 0.28 0.89
C GLN A 95 -9.72 1.48 0.82
N VAL A 96 -9.93 2.01 -0.39
CA VAL A 96 -10.90 3.08 -0.59
C VAL A 96 -12.28 2.63 -0.14
N GLU A 97 -12.67 1.41 -0.50
CA GLU A 97 -13.96 0.89 -0.13
C GLU A 97 -14.08 0.71 1.38
N ARG A 98 -13.04 0.23 2.02
CA ARG A 98 -13.03 0.07 3.47
C ARG A 98 -13.18 1.41 4.17
N CYS A 99 -12.48 2.42 3.71
CA CYS A 99 -12.56 3.76 4.29
C CYS A 99 -13.94 4.36 4.09
N ARG A 100 -14.54 4.16 2.90
CA ARG A 100 -15.87 4.65 2.61
C ARG A 100 -16.91 4.01 3.52
N ILE A 101 -16.82 2.71 3.72
CA ILE A 101 -17.72 1.99 4.61
C ILE A 101 -17.57 2.50 6.04
N THR A 102 -16.34 2.69 6.48
CA THR A 102 -16.05 3.18 7.82
C THR A 102 -16.66 4.58 8.03
N LEU A 103 -16.52 5.46 7.04
CA LEU A 103 -17.08 6.80 7.12
C LEU A 103 -18.61 6.75 7.18
N GLU A 104 -19.23 5.87 6.40
CA GLU A 104 -20.67 5.73 6.41
C GLU A 104 -21.15 5.16 7.74
N GLN A 105 -20.46 4.17 8.29
CA GLN A 105 -20.84 3.56 9.55
C GLN A 105 -20.48 4.40 10.75
N GLY A 106 -19.40 5.17 10.64
CA GLY A 106 -18.96 6.04 11.70
C GLY A 106 -19.56 7.42 11.68
N GLY A 107 -20.66 7.59 10.93
CA GLY A 107 -21.34 8.85 10.84
C GLY A 107 -22.04 9.25 12.14
N PRO A 108 -22.86 10.29 12.08
CA PRO A 108 -23.52 10.83 13.28
C PRO A 108 -24.30 9.81 14.08
N GLU A 109 -24.82 8.81 13.44
CA GLU A 109 -25.59 7.77 14.14
C GLU A 109 -24.72 7.00 15.13
N ALA A 110 -23.42 6.96 14.91
CA ALA A 110 -22.53 6.23 15.79
C ALA A 110 -22.39 6.90 17.14
N VAL A 111 -22.76 8.15 17.25
CA VAL A 111 -22.63 8.92 18.47
C VAL A 111 -23.88 8.90 19.34
N GLU A 112 -24.94 8.37 18.83
CA GLU A 112 -26.23 8.37 19.54
C GLU A 112 -26.23 7.57 20.81
#